data_41b751163a091703a1ec519dce62ad2b
#
_entry.id   41b751163a091703a1ec519dce62ad2b
#
_cell.length_a   1.000
_cell.length_b   1.000
_cell.length_c   1.000
_cell.angle_alpha   90.00
_cell.angle_beta   90.00
_cell.angle_gamma   90.00
#
_symmetry.space_group_name_H-M   'P 1'
#
loop_
_entity.id
_entity.type
_entity.pdbx_description
1 polymer ?
#
loop_
_entity_poly.entity_id
_entity_poly.type
_entity_poly.pdbx_seq_one_letter_code
_entity_poly.pdbx_strand_id
1 'polypeptide(L)'
;PEDLRHVADKLIDEDLDYVQGSRWMKEGKRINMTASRKVLTWIYSFLFARFFGIPISDATNGFRLFKAEILDDKRIDLWQDWLLAYELEPYLLIKTCGLGYKVGQAPVKKTYHDDMKDNTKMVPFKSWWSILRPLFYLKFGFKE
;
A
#
# COMPACT_ATOMS: atom_id res chain seq x y z
N PRO A 1 -11.20 -7.30 -15.54
CA PRO A 1 -11.83 -6.85 -14.32
C PRO A 1 -11.91 -5.33 -14.27
N GLU A 2 -13.07 -4.81 -13.88
CA GLU A 2 -13.37 -3.36 -13.88
C GLU A 2 -12.35 -2.55 -13.08
N ASP A 3 -12.01 -3.01 -11.88
CA ASP A 3 -11.08 -2.26 -11.00
C ASP A 3 -9.71 -2.02 -11.67
N LEU A 4 -9.20 -2.98 -12.44
CA LEU A 4 -7.91 -2.81 -13.13
C LEU A 4 -7.98 -1.72 -14.19
N ARG A 5 -9.06 -1.74 -15.00
CA ARG A 5 -9.28 -0.70 -16.01
C ARG A 5 -9.41 0.66 -15.36
N HIS A 6 -10.24 0.77 -14.33
CA HIS A 6 -10.47 2.03 -13.62
C HIS A 6 -9.18 2.62 -13.02
N VAL A 7 -8.31 1.77 -12.45
CA VAL A 7 -7.01 2.22 -11.93
C VAL A 7 -6.07 2.64 -13.05
N ALA A 8 -6.11 1.93 -14.20
CA ALA A 8 -5.28 2.26 -15.37
C ALA A 8 -5.74 3.57 -16.02
N ASP A 9 -7.04 3.74 -16.24
CA ASP A 9 -7.61 4.97 -16.80
C ASP A 9 -7.23 6.17 -15.92
N LYS A 10 -7.37 6.05 -14.59
CA LYS A 10 -6.98 7.11 -13.66
C LYS A 10 -5.48 7.45 -13.72
N LEU A 11 -4.60 6.45 -13.87
CA LEU A 11 -3.16 6.71 -14.00
C LEU A 11 -2.87 7.52 -15.27
N ILE A 12 -3.56 7.21 -16.38
CA ILE A 12 -3.37 7.85 -17.68
C ILE A 12 -4.02 9.23 -17.70
N ASP A 13 -5.29 9.32 -17.34
CA ASP A 13 -6.11 10.56 -17.48
C ASP A 13 -5.60 11.69 -16.57
N GLU A 14 -5.10 11.35 -15.38
CA GLU A 14 -4.57 12.32 -14.43
C GLU A 14 -3.03 12.46 -14.50
N ASP A 15 -2.38 11.84 -15.49
CA ASP A 15 -0.91 11.82 -15.65
C ASP A 15 -0.19 11.50 -14.33
N LEU A 16 -0.63 10.42 -13.68
CA LEU A 16 -0.04 9.94 -12.43
C LEU A 16 1.12 8.98 -12.71
N ASP A 17 2.04 8.90 -11.77
CA ASP A 17 3.14 7.93 -11.82
C ASP A 17 2.81 6.66 -11.02
N TYR A 18 1.95 6.80 -10.00
CA TYR A 18 1.53 5.71 -9.11
C TYR A 18 0.07 5.89 -8.69
N VAL A 19 -0.72 4.84 -8.74
CA VAL A 19 -2.09 4.80 -8.23
C VAL A 19 -2.24 3.70 -7.19
N GLN A 20 -2.59 4.08 -5.97
CA GLN A 20 -2.91 3.18 -4.87
C GLN A 20 -4.39 2.84 -4.88
N GLY A 21 -4.73 1.56 -4.98
CA GLY A 21 -6.12 1.12 -4.82
C GLY A 21 -6.59 1.27 -3.38
N SER A 22 -7.72 1.92 -3.17
CA SER A 22 -8.27 2.12 -1.83
C SER A 22 -9.66 1.49 -1.67
N ARG A 23 -9.78 0.66 -0.64
CA ARG A 23 -11.06 0.09 -0.19
C ARG A 23 -11.85 1.08 0.68
N TRP A 24 -11.22 2.20 1.11
CA TRP A 24 -11.79 3.19 2.02
C TRP A 24 -12.39 4.40 1.30
N MET A 25 -12.11 4.59 0.02
CA MET A 25 -12.78 5.62 -0.78
C MET A 25 -14.28 5.36 -0.92
N LYS A 26 -15.06 6.38 -1.24
CA LYS A 26 -16.53 6.36 -1.29
C LYS A 26 -17.09 5.18 -2.10
N GLU A 27 -16.47 4.84 -3.23
CA GLU A 27 -16.88 3.73 -4.11
C GLU A 27 -16.15 2.42 -3.83
N GLY A 28 -15.17 2.44 -2.95
CA GLY A 28 -14.42 1.27 -2.52
C GLY A 28 -15.28 0.32 -1.67
N LYS A 29 -15.04 -1.00 -1.79
CA LYS A 29 -15.82 -2.01 -1.03
C LYS A 29 -14.91 -3.00 -0.32
N ARG A 30 -15.33 -3.39 0.88
CA ARG A 30 -14.67 -4.34 1.79
C ARG A 30 -15.64 -5.44 2.14
N ILE A 31 -15.88 -6.36 1.20
CA ILE A 31 -16.88 -7.44 1.36
C ILE A 31 -16.27 -8.52 2.26
N ASN A 32 -16.98 -8.93 3.31
CA ASN A 32 -16.58 -9.94 4.30
C ASN A 32 -15.26 -9.65 5.05
N MET A 33 -14.87 -8.38 5.16
CA MET A 33 -13.70 -8.00 5.94
C MET A 33 -14.00 -8.01 7.44
N THR A 34 -13.22 -8.74 8.24
CA THR A 34 -13.40 -8.84 9.69
C THR A 34 -13.23 -7.48 10.38
N ALA A 35 -13.90 -7.26 11.52
CA ALA A 35 -13.82 -6.01 12.27
C ALA A 35 -12.39 -5.68 12.73
N SER A 36 -11.65 -6.68 13.22
CA SER A 36 -10.24 -6.51 13.62
C SER A 36 -9.38 -6.03 12.46
N ARG A 37 -9.52 -6.63 11.27
CA ARG A 37 -8.78 -6.21 10.08
C ARG A 37 -9.15 -4.79 9.64
N LYS A 38 -10.43 -4.40 9.74
CA LYS A 38 -10.86 -3.03 9.47
C LYS A 38 -10.14 -2.03 10.35
N VAL A 39 -10.15 -2.25 11.67
CA VAL A 39 -9.49 -1.37 12.64
C VAL A 39 -7.99 -1.29 12.37
N LEU A 40 -7.32 -2.42 12.19
CA LEU A 40 -5.88 -2.47 11.99
C LEU A 40 -5.43 -1.79 10.69
N THR A 41 -6.12 -2.03 9.58
CA THR A 41 -5.80 -1.37 8.31
C THR A 41 -6.06 0.14 8.35
N TRP A 42 -7.09 0.57 9.08
CA TRP A 42 -7.37 1.98 9.30
C TRP A 42 -6.28 2.65 10.15
N ILE A 43 -5.91 2.04 11.30
CA ILE A 43 -4.82 2.55 12.14
C ILE A 43 -3.52 2.67 11.35
N TYR A 44 -3.18 1.63 10.58
CA TYR A 44 -1.98 1.65 9.74
C TYR A 44 -1.99 2.82 8.76
N SER A 45 -3.08 2.99 8.01
CA SER A 45 -3.19 4.06 7.02
C SER A 45 -3.17 5.45 7.66
N PHE A 46 -3.76 5.58 8.86
CA PHE A 46 -3.68 6.80 9.66
C PHE A 46 -2.24 7.13 10.08
N LEU A 47 -1.51 6.14 10.61
CA LEU A 47 -0.09 6.31 10.97
C LEU A 47 0.77 6.65 9.76
N PHE A 48 0.52 5.98 8.63
CA PHE A 48 1.20 6.26 7.36
C PHE A 48 1.01 7.73 6.95
N ALA A 49 -0.23 8.19 6.89
CA ALA A 49 -0.55 9.58 6.55
C ALA A 49 0.08 10.58 7.54
N ARG A 50 0.06 10.25 8.84
CA ARG A 50 0.60 11.11 9.90
C ARG A 50 2.13 11.21 9.87
N PHE A 51 2.82 10.12 9.53
CA PHE A 51 4.29 10.07 9.52
C PHE A 51 4.90 10.71 8.27
N PHE A 52 4.26 10.51 7.14
CA PHE A 52 4.81 10.95 5.85
C PHE A 52 4.09 12.14 5.23
N GLY A 53 3.00 12.61 5.84
CA GLY A 53 2.22 13.73 5.29
C GLY A 53 1.47 13.40 3.99
N ILE A 54 1.30 12.10 3.68
CA ILE A 54 0.72 11.63 2.44
C ILE A 54 -0.72 11.19 2.70
N PRO A 55 -1.73 11.81 2.07
CA PRO A 55 -3.13 11.51 2.33
C PRO A 55 -3.59 10.21 1.65
N ILE A 56 -2.94 9.08 1.95
CA ILE A 56 -3.32 7.76 1.47
C ILE A 56 -4.33 7.13 2.43
N SER A 57 -5.53 6.83 1.93
CA SER A 57 -6.61 6.27 2.74
C SER A 57 -6.49 4.75 2.96
N ASP A 58 -5.71 4.03 2.13
CA ASP A 58 -5.51 2.58 2.23
C ASP A 58 -4.08 2.17 1.85
N ALA A 59 -3.14 2.41 2.75
CA ALA A 59 -1.73 2.06 2.55
C ALA A 59 -1.44 0.55 2.63
N THR A 60 -2.43 -0.27 3.06
CA THR A 60 -2.26 -1.72 3.23
C THR A 60 -2.78 -2.55 2.06
N ASN A 61 -3.37 -1.92 1.05
CA ASN A 61 -3.90 -2.66 -0.09
C ASN A 61 -2.80 -2.98 -1.10
N GLY A 62 -2.66 -4.26 -1.45
CA GLY A 62 -1.71 -4.72 -2.47
C GLY A 62 -2.11 -4.38 -3.91
N PHE A 63 -3.33 -3.88 -4.15
CA PHE A 63 -3.77 -3.51 -5.49
C PHE A 63 -3.25 -2.11 -5.84
N ARG A 64 -2.31 -2.05 -6.76
CA ARG A 64 -1.64 -0.81 -7.19
C ARG A 64 -1.19 -0.90 -8.65
N LEU A 65 -1.04 0.24 -9.28
CA LEU A 65 -0.46 0.37 -10.60
C LEU A 65 0.52 1.55 -10.60
N PHE A 66 1.65 1.40 -11.27
CA PHE A 66 2.65 2.45 -11.37
C PHE A 66 3.46 2.32 -12.67
N LYS A 67 4.07 3.42 -13.09
CA LYS A 67 4.96 3.45 -14.25
C LYS A 67 6.24 2.67 -13.95
N ALA A 68 6.75 1.95 -14.94
CA ALA A 68 7.94 1.11 -14.80
C ALA A 68 9.21 1.93 -14.41
N GLU A 69 9.26 3.18 -14.81
CA GLU A 69 10.37 4.10 -14.51
C GLU A 69 10.63 4.27 -13.01
N ILE A 70 9.61 4.04 -12.16
CA ILE A 70 9.79 4.03 -10.70
C ILE A 70 10.74 2.91 -10.26
N LEU A 71 10.72 1.76 -10.94
CA LEU A 71 11.60 0.63 -10.61
C LEU A 71 13.03 0.84 -11.08
N ASP A 72 13.23 1.70 -12.09
CA ASP A 72 14.54 2.03 -12.65
C ASP A 72 15.20 3.21 -11.91
N ASP A 73 14.50 3.87 -10.99
CA ASP A 73 15.05 4.97 -10.21
C ASP A 73 16.07 4.46 -9.18
N LYS A 74 17.33 4.80 -9.38
CA LYS A 74 18.46 4.39 -8.51
C LYS A 74 18.32 4.82 -7.05
N ARG A 75 17.44 5.76 -6.74
CA ARG A 75 17.12 6.18 -5.37
C ARG A 75 16.15 5.23 -4.67
N ILE A 76 15.57 4.25 -5.40
CA ILE A 76 14.67 3.22 -4.90
C ILE A 76 15.41 1.88 -5.00
N ASP A 77 16.06 1.47 -3.92
CA ASP A 77 16.73 0.18 -3.85
C ASP A 77 15.77 -0.91 -3.36
N LEU A 78 15.31 -1.74 -4.29
CA LEU A 78 14.37 -2.84 -4.02
C LEU A 78 15.07 -4.11 -3.50
N TRP A 79 16.42 -4.15 -3.52
CA TRP A 79 17.20 -5.34 -3.20
C TRP A 79 17.83 -5.30 -1.80
N GLN A 80 17.31 -4.44 -0.93
CA GLN A 80 17.79 -4.35 0.44
C GLN A 80 17.43 -5.61 1.26
N ASP A 81 18.35 -6.08 2.09
CA ASP A 81 18.24 -7.30 2.89
C ASP A 81 17.03 -7.35 3.84
N TRP A 82 16.41 -6.22 4.12
CA TRP A 82 15.26 -6.15 5.02
C TRP A 82 13.90 -6.13 4.30
N LEU A 83 13.88 -6.07 2.96
CA LEU A 83 12.66 -6.05 2.14
C LEU A 83 12.22 -7.47 1.71
N LEU A 84 12.23 -8.42 2.64
CA LEU A 84 12.09 -9.86 2.33
C LEU A 84 10.65 -10.39 2.35
N ALA A 85 9.69 -9.64 2.89
CA ALA A 85 8.31 -10.12 3.06
C ALA A 85 7.29 -9.03 2.69
N TYR A 86 6.63 -8.46 3.68
CA TYR A 86 5.58 -7.43 3.47
C TYR A 86 6.14 -5.99 3.47
N GLU A 87 7.43 -5.82 3.61
CA GLU A 87 8.08 -4.52 3.70
C GLU A 87 8.16 -3.78 2.38
N LEU A 88 8.31 -4.53 1.28
CA LEU A 88 8.52 -3.98 -0.06
C LEU A 88 7.39 -3.03 -0.48
N GLU A 89 6.15 -3.42 -0.21
CA GLU A 89 5.00 -2.64 -0.63
C GLU A 89 4.92 -1.25 0.03
N PRO A 90 4.97 -1.12 1.36
CA PRO A 90 4.98 0.19 1.99
C PRO A 90 6.27 0.96 1.71
N TYR A 91 7.42 0.29 1.59
CA TYR A 91 8.67 0.91 1.20
C TYR A 91 8.53 1.63 -0.15
N LEU A 92 8.07 0.91 -1.19
CA LEU A 92 7.90 1.46 -2.52
C LEU A 92 6.94 2.68 -2.51
N LEU A 93 5.81 2.59 -1.81
CA LEU A 93 4.87 3.69 -1.71
C LEU A 93 5.48 4.92 -1.01
N ILE A 94 6.21 4.72 0.10
CA ILE A 94 6.86 5.81 0.85
C ILE A 94 7.93 6.48 -0.02
N LYS A 95 8.78 5.67 -0.67
CA LYS A 95 9.86 6.21 -1.53
C LYS A 95 9.29 6.96 -2.73
N THR A 96 8.29 6.39 -3.42
CA THR A 96 7.62 7.05 -4.54
C THR A 96 7.08 8.41 -4.15
N CYS A 97 6.34 8.50 -3.04
CA CYS A 97 5.83 9.77 -2.53
C CYS A 97 6.95 10.72 -2.10
N GLY A 98 7.95 10.22 -1.38
CA GLY A 98 9.05 11.03 -0.85
C GLY A 98 9.96 11.61 -1.94
N LEU A 99 10.05 10.96 -3.09
CA LEU A 99 10.82 11.40 -4.24
C LEU A 99 10.06 12.36 -5.17
N GLY A 100 8.80 12.69 -4.85
CA GLY A 100 8.02 13.69 -5.57
C GLY A 100 7.28 13.15 -6.80
N TYR A 101 7.14 11.84 -6.95
CA TYR A 101 6.28 11.26 -7.98
C TYR A 101 4.81 11.61 -7.75
N LYS A 102 4.03 11.73 -8.83
CA LYS A 102 2.60 12.00 -8.77
C LYS A 102 1.84 10.76 -8.33
N VAL A 103 1.38 10.75 -7.09
CA VAL A 103 0.68 9.61 -6.49
C VAL A 103 -0.80 9.93 -6.33
N GLY A 104 -1.65 9.07 -6.86
CA GLY A 104 -3.11 9.15 -6.72
C GLY A 104 -3.71 7.92 -6.05
N GLN A 105 -5.03 7.93 -5.86
CA GLN A 105 -5.78 6.82 -5.33
C GLN A 105 -7.00 6.53 -6.18
N ALA A 106 -7.36 5.26 -6.32
CA ALA A 106 -8.58 4.83 -6.99
C ALA A 106 -9.41 3.90 -6.09
N PRO A 107 -10.75 3.99 -6.11
CA PRO A 107 -11.60 3.07 -5.37
C PRO A 107 -11.48 1.65 -5.96
N VAL A 108 -11.35 0.65 -5.09
CA VAL A 108 -11.30 -0.76 -5.49
C VAL A 108 -12.17 -1.61 -4.58
N LYS A 109 -12.67 -2.72 -5.12
CA LYS A 109 -13.49 -3.69 -4.41
C LYS A 109 -12.63 -4.88 -4.00
N LYS A 110 -12.68 -5.28 -2.74
CA LYS A 110 -12.01 -6.47 -2.23
C LYS A 110 -12.99 -7.37 -1.50
N THR A 111 -13.15 -8.60 -2.00
CA THR A 111 -13.91 -9.65 -1.34
C THR A 111 -12.95 -10.56 -0.57
N TYR A 112 -13.28 -10.86 0.67
CA TYR A 112 -12.60 -11.83 1.51
C TYR A 112 -13.47 -13.07 1.58
N HIS A 113 -12.97 -14.21 1.12
CA HIS A 113 -13.68 -15.47 1.15
C HIS A 113 -13.50 -16.14 2.52
N ASP A 114 -14.56 -16.77 3.03
CA ASP A 114 -14.56 -17.39 4.36
C ASP A 114 -13.60 -18.58 4.47
N ASP A 115 -13.44 -19.31 3.39
CA ASP A 115 -12.47 -20.41 3.23
C ASP A 115 -11.00 -19.95 3.29
N MET A 116 -10.73 -18.65 3.16
CA MET A 116 -9.39 -18.07 3.34
C MET A 116 -9.08 -17.69 4.80
N LYS A 117 -9.98 -17.93 5.77
CA LYS A 117 -9.71 -17.65 7.19
C LYS A 117 -8.51 -18.43 7.72
N ASP A 118 -8.31 -19.66 7.22
CA ASP A 118 -7.21 -20.53 7.63
C ASP A 118 -5.95 -20.40 6.77
N ASN A 119 -6.04 -19.68 5.63
CA ASN A 119 -4.95 -19.54 4.66
C ASN A 119 -4.27 -18.16 4.67
N THR A 120 -4.47 -17.34 5.70
CA THR A 120 -3.66 -16.13 5.80
C THR A 120 -2.22 -16.54 6.14
N LYS A 121 -1.31 -16.40 5.18
CA LYS A 121 0.14 -16.54 5.41
C LYS A 121 0.69 -15.54 6.44
N MET A 122 -0.18 -14.73 7.04
CA MET A 122 0.17 -13.76 8.06
C MET A 122 0.24 -14.43 9.43
N VAL A 123 1.45 -14.64 9.91
CA VAL A 123 1.70 -15.07 11.29
C VAL A 123 1.45 -13.85 12.20
N PRO A 124 0.55 -13.95 13.20
CA PRO A 124 0.34 -12.87 14.17
C PRO A 124 1.68 -12.37 14.75
N PHE A 125 1.79 -11.08 15.04
CA PHE A 125 2.98 -10.37 15.51
C PHE A 125 4.13 -10.28 14.49
N LYS A 126 4.63 -11.38 13.91
CA LYS A 126 5.75 -11.35 12.97
C LYS A 126 5.40 -10.62 11.67
N SER A 127 4.25 -10.95 11.06
CA SER A 127 3.80 -10.28 9.83
C SER A 127 3.38 -8.83 10.08
N TRP A 128 2.84 -8.53 11.26
CA TRP A 128 2.51 -7.16 11.64
C TRP A 128 3.77 -6.31 11.80
N TRP A 129 4.81 -6.85 12.42
CA TRP A 129 6.09 -6.15 12.53
C TRP A 129 6.69 -5.88 11.15
N SER A 130 6.64 -6.85 10.23
CA SER A 130 7.17 -6.64 8.88
C SER A 130 6.39 -5.57 8.07
N ILE A 131 5.10 -5.39 8.35
CA ILE A 131 4.31 -4.31 7.76
C ILE A 131 4.61 -2.95 8.42
N LEU A 132 4.80 -2.91 9.74
CA LEU A 132 4.99 -1.68 10.50
C LEU A 132 6.42 -1.15 10.42
N ARG A 133 7.43 -2.03 10.40
CA ARG A 133 8.84 -1.60 10.46
C ARG A 133 9.27 -0.62 9.36
N PRO A 134 8.77 -0.68 8.11
CA PRO A 134 9.10 0.34 7.10
C PRO A 134 8.69 1.75 7.52
N LEU A 135 7.55 1.90 8.23
CA LEU A 135 7.11 3.19 8.73
C LEU A 135 8.14 3.80 9.68
N PHE A 136 8.67 2.98 10.59
CA PHE A 136 9.65 3.43 11.57
C PHE A 136 11.04 3.60 10.94
N TYR A 137 11.46 2.63 10.14
CA TYR A 137 12.81 2.64 9.55
C TYR A 137 13.01 3.85 8.63
N LEU A 138 12.04 4.13 7.76
CA LEU A 138 12.13 5.24 6.83
C LEU A 138 11.84 6.59 7.51
N LYS A 139 10.94 6.63 8.51
CA LYS A 139 10.63 7.86 9.25
C LYS A 139 11.81 8.35 10.07
N PHE A 140 12.54 7.45 10.71
CA PHE A 140 13.65 7.78 11.61
C PHE A 140 15.03 7.62 10.98
N GLY A 141 15.10 7.29 9.67
CA GLY A 141 16.37 7.18 8.94
C GLY A 141 17.22 5.96 9.33
N PHE A 142 16.63 4.90 9.88
CA PHE A 142 17.36 3.66 10.18
C PHE A 142 17.71 2.86 8.93
N LYS A 143 16.96 3.06 7.86
CA LYS A 143 17.16 2.48 6.52
C LYS A 143 16.81 3.52 5.45
N GLU A 144 17.39 3.35 4.25
CA GLU A 144 17.16 4.23 3.10
C GLU A 144 16.20 3.62 2.08
#